data_8e401890a3dbe67b1be40b6a9b8d15bf
#
_entry.id   8e401890a3dbe67b1be40b6a9b8d15bf
#
_cell.length_a   1.000
_cell.length_b   1.000
_cell.length_c   1.000
_cell.angle_alpha   90.00
_cell.angle_beta   90.00
_cell.angle_gamma   90.00
#
_symmetry.space_group_name_H-M   'P 1'
#
loop_
_entity.id
_entity.type
_entity.pdbx_description
1 polymer ?
#
loop_
_entity_poly.entity_id
_entity_poly.type
_entity_poly.pdbx_seq_one_letter_code
_entity_poly.pdbx_strand_id
1 'polypeptide(L)'
;MVSNKTTIRGANNLSSSWALTLPGAVPTANGQVLSATTAGVASWATVESTKAGGAIYENSNTISETHTLTANTNGMSAGPITVNNGITLTIPSGASYTIV
;
A
#
# COMPACT_ATOMS: atom_id res chain seq x y z
N MET A 1 28.61 31.94 10.00
CA MET A 1 28.27 30.50 10.07
C MET A 1 26.98 30.23 9.32
N VAL A 2 27.00 29.25 8.47
CA VAL A 2 25.80 28.82 7.73
C VAL A 2 25.19 27.63 8.46
N SER A 3 23.88 27.75 8.79
CA SER A 3 23.13 26.65 9.37
C SER A 3 22.45 25.83 8.28
N ASN A 4 22.56 24.51 8.38
CA ASN A 4 21.84 23.61 7.52
C ASN A 4 20.36 23.55 7.98
N LYS A 5 19.45 23.52 7.03
CA LYS A 5 18.01 23.50 7.30
C LYS A 5 17.33 22.38 6.53
N THR A 6 16.37 21.76 7.18
CA THR A 6 15.38 20.92 6.50
C THR A 6 14.04 21.63 6.55
N THR A 7 13.40 21.79 5.41
CA THR A 7 12.14 22.52 5.30
C THR A 7 11.04 21.59 4.79
N ILE A 8 9.90 21.60 5.48
CA ILE A 8 8.66 20.96 5.03
C ILE A 8 7.68 22.08 4.69
N ARG A 9 7.14 22.08 3.46
CA ARG A 9 6.22 23.11 2.99
C ARG A 9 4.91 22.50 2.54
N GLY A 10 3.83 23.24 2.74
CA GLY A 10 2.56 22.99 2.08
C GLY A 10 2.63 23.36 0.60
N ALA A 11 1.67 22.86 -0.18
CA ALA A 11 1.53 23.27 -1.58
C ALA A 11 1.19 24.75 -1.69
N ASN A 12 1.64 25.39 -2.79
CA ASN A 12 1.41 26.81 -3.02
C ASN A 12 -0.07 27.14 -3.33
N ASN A 13 -0.82 26.17 -3.87
CA ASN A 13 -2.19 26.36 -4.34
C ASN A 13 -3.15 25.42 -3.62
N LEU A 14 -3.32 25.61 -2.31
CA LEU A 14 -4.28 24.83 -1.54
C LEU A 14 -5.70 25.34 -1.78
N SER A 15 -6.63 24.45 -2.08
CA SER A 15 -8.05 24.76 -2.17
C SER A 15 -8.71 24.82 -0.78
N SER A 16 -8.11 24.17 0.20
CA SER A 16 -8.55 24.20 1.60
C SER A 16 -7.37 23.87 2.52
N SER A 17 -7.49 24.23 3.78
CA SER A 17 -6.50 23.88 4.79
C SER A 17 -6.62 22.42 5.18
N TRP A 18 -5.49 21.78 5.44
CA TRP A 18 -5.45 20.43 5.99
C TRP A 18 -4.25 20.27 6.92
N ALA A 19 -4.29 19.29 7.78
CA ALA A 19 -3.21 18.99 8.71
C ALA A 19 -2.65 17.60 8.47
N LEU A 20 -1.34 17.45 8.58
CA LEU A 20 -0.65 16.17 8.61
C LEU A 20 -0.17 15.93 10.04
N THR A 21 -0.69 14.88 10.67
CA THR A 21 -0.23 14.47 12.00
C THR A 21 0.89 13.46 11.83
N LEU A 22 2.07 13.80 12.29
CA LEU A 22 3.25 12.93 12.22
C LEU A 22 3.22 11.87 13.33
N PRO A 23 3.90 10.71 13.12
CA PRO A 23 4.04 9.73 14.18
C PRO A 23 4.75 10.31 15.41
N GLY A 24 4.35 9.86 16.60
CA GLY A 24 4.96 10.31 17.86
C GLY A 24 6.31 9.65 18.17
N ALA A 25 6.80 8.74 17.33
CA ALA A 25 8.03 8.01 17.55
C ALA A 25 8.76 7.75 16.22
N VAL A 26 10.02 7.40 16.30
CA VAL A 26 10.83 6.97 15.16
C VAL A 26 10.34 5.61 14.63
N PRO A 27 10.71 5.22 13.40
CA PRO A 27 10.42 3.88 12.91
C PRO A 27 10.98 2.80 13.83
N THR A 28 10.27 1.69 13.94
CA THR A 28 10.70 0.54 14.76
C THR A 28 11.62 -0.42 13.99
N ALA A 29 11.74 -0.26 12.69
CA ALA A 29 12.61 -1.07 11.84
C ALA A 29 13.11 -0.24 10.65
N ASN A 30 14.27 -0.63 10.13
CA ASN A 30 14.81 -0.03 8.91
C ASN A 30 13.88 -0.31 7.71
N GLY A 31 13.80 0.64 6.79
CA GLY A 31 13.03 0.48 5.56
C GLY A 31 11.54 0.76 5.68
N GLN A 32 11.06 1.15 6.86
CA GLN A 32 9.69 1.61 7.01
C GLN A 32 9.45 2.92 6.25
N VAL A 33 8.25 3.10 5.74
CA VAL A 33 7.84 4.29 5.01
C VAL A 33 6.80 5.06 5.80
N LEU A 34 6.75 6.37 5.59
CA LEU A 34 5.71 7.22 6.14
C LEU A 34 4.43 7.04 5.31
N SER A 35 3.39 6.52 5.93
CA SER A 35 2.08 6.30 5.33
C SER A 35 1.05 7.15 6.05
N ALA A 36 0.08 7.69 5.35
CA ALA A 36 -0.95 8.52 5.95
C ALA A 36 -2.36 8.06 5.54
N THR A 37 -3.30 8.22 6.46
CA THR A 37 -4.72 8.00 6.20
C THR A 37 -5.32 9.19 5.46
N THR A 38 -6.54 9.04 4.96
CA THR A 38 -7.30 10.15 4.36
C THR A 38 -7.64 11.25 5.36
N ALA A 39 -7.55 10.97 6.67
CA ALA A 39 -7.71 11.97 7.72
C ALA A 39 -6.42 12.74 8.04
N GLY A 40 -5.32 12.46 7.33
CA GLY A 40 -4.05 13.14 7.52
C GLY A 40 -3.22 12.62 8.70
N VAL A 41 -3.53 11.44 9.23
CA VAL A 41 -2.76 10.81 10.31
C VAL A 41 -1.71 9.90 9.70
N ALA A 42 -0.45 10.22 9.95
CA ALA A 42 0.69 9.45 9.44
C ALA A 42 1.19 8.43 10.46
N SER A 43 1.70 7.33 9.96
CA SER A 43 2.33 6.26 10.72
C SER A 43 3.47 5.63 9.93
N TRP A 44 4.36 4.93 10.63
CA TRP A 44 5.41 4.16 9.96
C TRP A 44 4.84 2.81 9.53
N ALA A 45 4.96 2.50 8.26
CA ALA A 45 4.45 1.26 7.67
C ALA A 45 5.58 0.44 7.06
N THR A 46 5.51 -0.87 7.25
CA THR A 46 6.40 -1.81 6.58
C THR A 46 5.79 -2.16 5.22
N VAL A 47 6.55 -1.98 4.16
CA VAL A 47 6.17 -2.43 2.81
C VAL A 47 6.92 -3.73 2.54
N GLU A 48 6.20 -4.84 2.70
CA GLU A 48 6.76 -6.16 2.47
C GLU A 48 6.02 -6.88 1.34
N SER A 49 6.75 -7.18 0.29
CA SER A 49 6.26 -8.04 -0.78
C SER A 49 6.96 -9.40 -0.77
N THR A 50 8.03 -9.54 0.02
CA THR A 50 8.82 -10.77 0.06
C THR A 50 9.21 -11.12 1.49
N LYS A 51 9.42 -12.42 1.73
CA LYS A 51 9.83 -13.00 3.01
C LYS A 51 11.11 -13.81 2.82
N ALA A 52 11.71 -14.25 3.93
CA ALA A 52 12.91 -15.09 3.93
C ALA A 52 14.06 -14.50 3.08
N GLY A 53 14.38 -13.22 3.32
CA GLY A 53 15.46 -12.55 2.60
C GLY A 53 15.16 -12.29 1.11
N GLY A 54 13.89 -12.25 0.73
CA GLY A 54 13.46 -12.00 -0.64
C GLY A 54 13.18 -13.27 -1.47
N ALA A 55 13.30 -14.44 -0.85
CA ALA A 55 13.14 -15.71 -1.56
C ALA A 55 11.69 -16.16 -1.70
N ILE A 56 10.78 -15.67 -0.84
CA ILE A 56 9.38 -16.13 -0.78
C ILE A 56 8.45 -14.94 -0.94
N TYR A 57 7.47 -15.08 -1.84
CA TYR A 57 6.33 -14.19 -1.97
C TYR A 57 5.14 -14.84 -1.26
N GLU A 58 4.57 -14.15 -0.26
CA GLU A 58 3.38 -14.61 0.43
C GLU A 58 2.18 -13.74 0.08
N ASN A 59 1.07 -14.37 -0.26
CA ASN A 59 -0.22 -13.70 -0.39
C ASN A 59 -1.25 -14.37 0.52
N SER A 60 -2.29 -13.61 0.91
CA SER A 60 -3.42 -14.20 1.60
C SER A 60 -4.07 -15.28 0.74
N ASN A 61 -4.51 -16.36 1.37
CA ASN A 61 -5.28 -17.41 0.69
C ASN A 61 -6.76 -17.07 0.53
N THR A 62 -7.16 -15.88 0.97
CA THR A 62 -8.56 -15.41 0.95
C THR A 62 -8.64 -14.02 0.36
N ILE A 63 -9.51 -13.85 -0.64
CA ILE A 63 -9.88 -12.53 -1.16
C ILE A 63 -11.05 -12.02 -0.32
N SER A 64 -10.78 -10.99 0.48
CA SER A 64 -11.73 -10.42 1.45
C SER A 64 -12.26 -9.04 1.04
N GLU A 65 -11.79 -8.51 -0.08
CA GLU A 65 -12.21 -7.22 -0.61
C GLU A 65 -12.62 -7.35 -2.07
N THR A 66 -13.73 -6.71 -2.43
CA THR A 66 -14.15 -6.63 -3.84
C THR A 66 -13.10 -5.84 -4.63
N HIS A 67 -12.65 -6.41 -5.73
CA HIS A 67 -11.59 -5.82 -6.53
C HIS A 67 -11.83 -6.08 -8.03
N THR A 68 -11.50 -5.09 -8.83
CA THR A 68 -11.45 -5.21 -10.29
C THR A 68 -10.00 -5.06 -10.72
N LEU A 69 -9.45 -6.05 -11.42
CA LEU A 69 -8.12 -5.92 -11.98
C LEU A 69 -8.06 -4.72 -12.93
N THR A 70 -6.92 -4.07 -12.98
CA THR A 70 -6.70 -3.00 -13.95
C THR A 70 -6.75 -3.59 -15.37
N ALA A 71 -7.43 -2.90 -16.29
CA ALA A 71 -7.52 -3.35 -17.68
C ALA A 71 -6.11 -3.52 -18.28
N ASN A 72 -5.95 -4.54 -19.10
CA ASN A 72 -4.69 -4.87 -19.77
C ASN A 72 -3.52 -5.17 -18.81
N THR A 73 -3.82 -5.76 -17.64
CA THR A 73 -2.79 -6.22 -16.69
C THR A 73 -2.93 -7.70 -16.42
N ASN A 74 -1.87 -8.27 -15.88
CA ASN A 74 -1.85 -9.67 -15.42
C ASN A 74 -1.64 -9.69 -13.90
N GLY A 75 -2.55 -10.37 -13.20
CA GLY A 75 -2.43 -10.62 -11.77
C GLY A 75 -2.08 -12.07 -11.49
N MET A 76 -1.48 -12.34 -10.35
CA MET A 76 -1.09 -13.68 -9.94
C MET A 76 -1.19 -13.83 -8.42
N SER A 77 -1.60 -15.02 -7.99
CA SER A 77 -1.54 -15.45 -6.58
C SER A 77 -1.06 -16.89 -6.50
N ALA A 78 -0.41 -17.22 -5.38
CA ALA A 78 -0.21 -18.61 -5.00
C ALA A 78 -1.51 -19.14 -4.38
N GLY A 79 -1.93 -20.32 -4.79
CA GLY A 79 -3.17 -20.93 -4.33
C GLY A 79 -2.98 -21.95 -3.22
N PRO A 80 -4.10 -22.49 -2.69
CA PRO A 80 -5.47 -22.24 -3.12
C PRO A 80 -5.98 -20.85 -2.69
N ILE A 81 -6.94 -20.31 -3.44
CA ILE A 81 -7.57 -19.02 -3.17
C ILE A 81 -9.07 -19.21 -2.94
N THR A 82 -9.58 -18.61 -1.87
CA THR A 82 -11.00 -18.54 -1.56
C THR A 82 -11.48 -17.11 -1.72
N VAL A 83 -12.57 -16.90 -2.43
CA VAL A 83 -13.26 -15.60 -2.47
C VAL A 83 -14.34 -15.62 -1.39
N ASN A 84 -14.29 -14.68 -0.46
CA ASN A 84 -15.27 -14.61 0.62
C ASN A 84 -16.67 -14.36 0.11
N ASN A 85 -17.68 -14.79 0.89
CA ASN A 85 -19.07 -14.53 0.60
C ASN A 85 -19.33 -13.02 0.48
N GLY A 86 -20.07 -12.61 -0.54
CA GLY A 86 -20.38 -11.20 -0.80
C GLY A 86 -19.24 -10.41 -1.47
N ILE A 87 -18.12 -11.04 -1.77
CA ILE A 87 -16.94 -10.41 -2.42
C ILE A 87 -16.94 -10.79 -3.90
N THR A 88 -16.61 -9.83 -4.74
CA THR A 88 -16.49 -10.02 -6.18
C THR A 88 -15.10 -9.67 -6.67
N LEU A 89 -14.45 -10.61 -7.34
CA LEU A 89 -13.24 -10.35 -8.11
C LEU A 89 -13.61 -10.26 -9.59
N THR A 90 -13.36 -9.13 -10.22
CA THR A 90 -13.65 -8.89 -11.62
C THR A 90 -12.37 -8.88 -12.44
N ILE A 91 -12.33 -9.65 -13.51
CA ILE A 91 -11.22 -9.69 -14.46
C ILE A 91 -11.73 -9.10 -15.77
N PRO A 92 -11.39 -7.83 -16.08
CA PRO A 92 -11.90 -7.18 -17.28
C PRO A 92 -11.26 -7.75 -18.53
N SER A 93 -11.83 -7.41 -19.69
CA SER A 93 -11.24 -7.77 -20.99
C SER A 93 -9.80 -7.28 -21.11
N GLY A 94 -8.93 -8.11 -21.61
CA GLY A 94 -7.50 -7.81 -21.74
C GLY A 94 -6.67 -8.01 -20.47
N ALA A 95 -7.30 -8.35 -19.35
CA ALA A 95 -6.61 -8.74 -18.11
C ALA A 95 -6.64 -10.25 -17.92
N SER A 96 -5.73 -10.76 -17.12
CA SER A 96 -5.73 -12.17 -16.70
C SER A 96 -5.39 -12.28 -15.22
N TYR A 97 -5.89 -13.33 -14.58
CA TYR A 97 -5.54 -13.68 -13.22
C TYR A 97 -5.13 -15.15 -13.18
N THR A 98 -3.92 -15.44 -12.71
CA THR A 98 -3.35 -16.77 -12.62
C THR A 98 -3.16 -17.17 -11.17
N ILE A 99 -3.63 -18.36 -10.81
CA ILE A 99 -3.36 -18.99 -9.52
C ILE A 99 -2.38 -20.12 -9.75
N VAL A 100 -1.23 -20.03 -9.14
CA VAL A 100 -0.15 -21.02 -9.26
C VAL A 100 -0.08 -21.96 -8.07
#